data_e09cb21398dcf725a599b80bf4585ee2
#
_entry.id   e09cb21398dcf725a599b80bf4585ee2
#
_cell.length_a   1.000
_cell.length_b   1.000
_cell.length_c   1.000
_cell.angle_alpha   90.00
_cell.angle_beta   90.00
_cell.angle_gamma   90.00
#
_symmetry.space_group_name_H-M   'P 1'
#
loop_
_entity.id
_entity.type
_entity.pdbx_description
1 polymer ?
#
loop_
_entity_poly.entity_id
_entity_poly.type
_entity_poly.pdbx_seq_one_letter_code
_entity_poly.pdbx_strand_id
1 'polypeptide(L)'
;HQGVHDVLLGSTTLNLVHHTDLPVLVVKRPAEGPYERVLVPADFSERTRSALNLAAELVPDQVLRVLHVYNLDALDNVLRNRVERSEVDRIKADVRAERQQELDAFLLNADVHPDRVEGQLRMGYAPDELQAAVDEWDAQLVVMGTHGRNRLADALLGGVARRVVHQVKGADVLLVRS
;
A
#
# COMPACT_ATOMS: atom_id res chain seq x y z
N HIS A 1 11.45 6.09 -27.99
CA HIS A 1 10.68 4.85 -27.76
C HIS A 1 11.54 3.89 -26.93
N GLN A 2 11.48 3.96 -25.62
CA GLN A 2 11.95 2.90 -24.74
C GLN A 2 10.74 2.15 -24.24
N GLY A 3 10.62 0.89 -24.68
CA GLY A 3 9.52 0.02 -24.32
C GLY A 3 9.55 -0.23 -22.80
N VAL A 4 8.47 0.14 -22.14
CA VAL A 4 8.18 -0.33 -20.79
C VAL A 4 7.95 -1.83 -20.92
N HIS A 5 8.93 -2.63 -20.51
CA HIS A 5 8.74 -4.06 -20.37
C HIS A 5 7.70 -4.27 -19.27
N ASP A 6 6.52 -4.73 -19.65
CA ASP A 6 5.58 -5.31 -18.69
C ASP A 6 6.29 -6.48 -18.01
N VAL A 7 6.75 -6.26 -16.78
CA VAL A 7 7.35 -7.32 -15.97
C VAL A 7 6.22 -8.25 -15.55
N LEU A 8 5.94 -9.23 -16.39
CA LEU A 8 5.14 -10.38 -16.01
C LEU A 8 5.93 -11.13 -14.92
N LEU A 9 5.47 -11.03 -13.68
CA LEU A 9 5.98 -11.90 -12.61
C LEU A 9 5.76 -13.36 -13.04
N GLY A 10 6.85 -13.99 -13.45
CA GLY A 10 6.83 -15.41 -13.75
C GLY A 10 6.50 -16.23 -12.49
N SER A 11 6.06 -17.46 -12.69
CA SER A 11 5.81 -18.42 -11.61
C SER A 11 7.00 -18.55 -10.64
N THR A 12 8.22 -18.34 -11.11
CA THR A 12 9.46 -18.37 -10.30
C THR A 12 9.50 -17.25 -9.27
N THR A 13 9.15 -16.01 -9.62
CA THR A 13 9.14 -14.88 -8.67
C THR A 13 8.04 -15.05 -7.63
N LEU A 14 6.86 -15.51 -8.03
CA LEU A 14 5.78 -15.82 -7.10
C LEU A 14 6.21 -16.96 -6.14
N ASN A 15 6.83 -18.01 -6.66
CA ASN A 15 7.35 -19.11 -5.85
C ASN A 15 8.43 -18.62 -4.85
N LEU A 16 9.33 -17.73 -5.28
CA LEU A 16 10.33 -17.16 -4.37
C LEU A 16 9.67 -16.42 -3.22
N VAL A 17 8.71 -15.51 -3.52
CA VAL A 17 7.96 -14.77 -2.50
C VAL A 17 7.22 -15.69 -1.53
N HIS A 18 6.77 -16.85 -2.00
CA HIS A 18 6.05 -17.83 -1.17
C HIS A 18 6.96 -18.64 -0.24
N HIS A 19 8.20 -18.89 -0.62
CA HIS A 19 9.09 -19.81 0.08
C HIS A 19 10.23 -19.14 0.83
N THR A 20 10.30 -17.79 0.84
CA THR A 20 11.29 -17.06 1.61
C THR A 20 10.65 -16.24 2.73
N ASP A 21 11.32 -16.18 3.87
CA ASP A 21 10.98 -15.27 4.95
C ASP A 21 11.70 -13.90 4.83
N LEU A 22 12.60 -13.80 3.84
CA LEU A 22 13.32 -12.56 3.56
C LEU A 22 12.46 -11.59 2.75
N PRO A 23 12.66 -10.28 2.91
CA PRO A 23 12.06 -9.28 2.02
C PRO A 23 12.50 -9.51 0.56
N VAL A 24 11.57 -9.37 -0.38
CA VAL A 24 11.81 -9.57 -1.82
C VAL A 24 11.60 -8.26 -2.56
N LEU A 25 12.66 -7.74 -3.17
CA LEU A 25 12.60 -6.57 -4.03
C LEU A 25 12.31 -6.98 -5.48
N VAL A 26 11.20 -6.51 -6.02
CA VAL A 26 10.84 -6.63 -7.43
C VAL A 26 11.26 -5.36 -8.15
N VAL A 27 12.36 -5.44 -8.88
CA VAL A 27 12.93 -4.31 -9.63
C VAL A 27 12.19 -4.15 -10.96
N LYS A 28 11.68 -2.96 -11.21
CA LYS A 28 10.88 -2.62 -12.41
C LYS A 28 11.44 -1.43 -13.19
N ARG A 29 12.38 -0.72 -12.61
CA ARG A 29 12.99 0.49 -13.16
C ARG A 29 14.51 0.38 -13.17
N PRO A 30 15.19 1.07 -14.08
CA PRO A 30 16.64 1.21 -14.02
C PRO A 30 17.08 1.83 -12.69
N ALA A 31 18.23 1.40 -12.17
CA ALA A 31 18.82 2.01 -10.98
C ALA A 31 19.37 3.41 -11.34
N GLU A 32 18.85 4.44 -10.68
CA GLU A 32 19.22 5.86 -10.90
C GLU A 32 19.83 6.50 -9.66
N GLY A 33 20.05 5.72 -8.60
CA GLY A 33 20.57 6.19 -7.33
C GLY A 33 19.82 5.57 -6.15
N PRO A 34 19.99 6.12 -4.93
CA PRO A 34 19.24 5.69 -3.75
C PRO A 34 17.75 6.03 -3.89
N TYR A 35 16.92 5.28 -3.17
CA TYR A 35 15.50 5.62 -3.07
C TYR A 35 15.30 6.85 -2.18
N GLU A 36 14.61 7.86 -2.70
CA GLU A 36 14.32 9.11 -1.99
C GLU A 36 12.81 9.26 -1.71
N ARG A 37 11.97 8.68 -2.57
CA ARG A 37 10.51 8.79 -2.49
C ARG A 37 9.90 7.40 -2.33
N VAL A 38 9.47 7.12 -1.10
CA VAL A 38 8.97 5.80 -0.70
C VAL A 38 7.50 5.89 -0.28
N LEU A 39 6.69 5.02 -0.86
CA LEU A 39 5.27 4.84 -0.56
C LEU A 39 5.07 3.55 0.24
N VAL A 40 4.33 3.63 1.34
CA VAL A 40 3.96 2.48 2.18
C VAL A 40 2.43 2.35 2.19
N PRO A 41 1.85 1.42 1.42
CA PRO A 41 0.43 1.09 1.53
C PRO A 41 0.10 0.50 2.89
N ALA A 42 -0.91 1.05 3.57
CA ALA A 42 -1.26 0.66 4.93
C ALA A 42 -2.66 0.05 5.02
N ASP A 43 -2.76 -1.09 5.70
CA ASP A 43 -4.01 -1.71 6.13
C ASP A 43 -4.10 -1.82 7.67
N PHE A 44 -3.18 -1.16 8.37
CA PHE A 44 -3.05 -1.12 9.83
C PHE A 44 -2.75 -2.48 10.48
N SER A 45 -2.28 -3.46 9.71
CA SER A 45 -1.80 -4.75 10.23
C SER A 45 -0.38 -4.65 10.77
N GLU A 46 0.03 -5.65 11.58
CA GLU A 46 1.44 -5.77 12.03
C GLU A 46 2.41 -5.94 10.85
N ARG A 47 1.96 -6.54 9.74
CA ARG A 47 2.77 -6.66 8.51
C ARG A 47 3.02 -5.31 7.86
N THR A 48 2.02 -4.44 7.86
CA THR A 48 2.24 -3.04 7.41
C THR A 48 3.19 -2.32 8.36
N ARG A 49 3.10 -2.57 9.66
CA ARG A 49 4.05 -2.00 10.62
C ARG A 49 5.48 -2.46 10.34
N SER A 50 5.69 -3.74 10.13
CA SER A 50 7.00 -4.28 9.75
C SER A 50 7.51 -3.69 8.43
N ALA A 51 6.62 -3.50 7.44
CA ALA A 51 6.97 -2.87 6.18
C ALA A 51 7.37 -1.40 6.35
N LEU A 52 6.65 -0.64 7.20
CA LEU A 52 6.97 0.75 7.51
C LEU A 52 8.31 0.89 8.23
N ASN A 53 8.57 0.03 9.22
CA ASN A 53 9.83 0.04 9.96
C ASN A 53 11.01 -0.30 9.05
N LEU A 54 10.88 -1.33 8.22
CA LEU A 54 11.93 -1.66 7.23
C LEU A 54 12.15 -0.52 6.22
N ALA A 55 11.09 0.13 5.76
CA ALA A 55 11.22 1.30 4.88
C ALA A 55 12.00 2.43 5.57
N ALA A 56 11.74 2.67 6.86
CA ALA A 56 12.45 3.70 7.64
C ALA A 56 13.94 3.39 7.84
N GLU A 57 14.29 2.11 7.94
CA GLU A 57 15.70 1.66 8.02
C GLU A 57 16.41 1.80 6.66
N LEU A 58 15.71 1.49 5.56
CA LEU A 58 16.29 1.57 4.21
C LEU A 58 16.55 3.00 3.74
N VAL A 59 15.74 3.96 4.18
CA VAL A 59 15.84 5.37 3.77
C VAL A 59 15.81 6.28 5.00
N PRO A 60 16.87 6.26 5.86
CA PRO A 60 16.85 6.88 7.18
C PRO A 60 16.64 8.39 7.18
N ASP A 61 16.96 9.07 6.08
CA ASP A 61 16.88 10.52 5.96
C ASP A 61 15.63 11.02 5.21
N GLN A 62 14.78 10.10 4.74
CA GLN A 62 13.62 10.46 3.91
C GLN A 62 12.30 10.42 4.69
N VAL A 63 11.34 11.22 4.22
CA VAL A 63 9.95 11.15 4.70
C VAL A 63 9.23 10.03 3.94
N LEU A 64 8.61 9.13 4.70
CA LEU A 64 7.81 8.03 4.17
C LEU A 64 6.36 8.47 3.99
N ARG A 65 5.80 8.22 2.81
CA ARG A 65 4.37 8.46 2.56
C ARG A 65 3.58 7.19 2.81
N VAL A 66 2.69 7.25 3.80
CA VAL A 66 1.83 6.13 4.21
C VAL A 66 0.43 6.35 3.66
N LEU A 67 -0.03 5.46 2.79
CA LEU A 67 -1.34 5.57 2.14
C LEU A 67 -2.27 4.46 2.60
N HIS A 68 -3.39 4.85 3.23
CA HIS A 68 -4.52 3.94 3.43
C HIS A 68 -5.60 4.19 2.39
N VAL A 69 -5.97 3.13 1.67
CA VAL A 69 -7.08 3.17 0.71
C VAL A 69 -8.24 2.36 1.29
N TYR A 70 -9.41 2.99 1.35
CA TYR A 70 -10.65 2.36 1.80
C TYR A 70 -11.72 2.41 0.70
N ASN A 71 -12.63 1.45 0.71
CA ASN A 71 -13.69 1.31 -0.28
C ASN A 71 -15.05 1.29 0.41
N LEU A 72 -16.02 1.98 -0.17
CA LEU A 72 -17.39 2.05 0.31
C LEU A 72 -18.40 1.39 -0.65
N ASP A 73 -17.95 0.65 -1.67
CA ASP A 73 -18.85 0.09 -2.69
C ASP A 73 -19.95 -0.79 -2.11
N ALA A 74 -19.63 -1.59 -1.10
CA ALA A 74 -20.63 -2.42 -0.41
C ALA A 74 -21.68 -1.57 0.32
N LEU A 75 -21.26 -0.47 0.94
CA LEU A 75 -22.14 0.48 1.63
C LEU A 75 -22.97 1.28 0.61
N ASP A 76 -22.35 1.79 -0.44
CA ASP A 76 -23.04 2.51 -1.51
C ASP A 76 -24.15 1.66 -2.16
N ASN A 77 -23.90 0.37 -2.41
CA ASN A 77 -24.91 -0.54 -2.96
C ASN A 77 -26.11 -0.76 -2.04
N VAL A 78 -25.89 -0.77 -0.72
CA VAL A 78 -26.96 -0.92 0.27
C VAL A 78 -27.77 0.38 0.43
N LEU A 79 -27.08 1.52 0.40
CA LEU A 79 -27.68 2.81 0.71
C LEU A 79 -28.39 3.47 -0.49
N ARG A 80 -27.95 3.23 -1.73
CA ARG A 80 -28.48 3.91 -2.94
C ARG A 80 -29.99 3.89 -3.11
N ASN A 81 -30.65 2.86 -2.59
CA ASN A 81 -32.09 2.67 -2.77
C ASN A 81 -32.91 2.80 -1.48
N ARG A 82 -32.29 3.15 -0.35
CA ARG A 82 -32.95 3.09 0.97
C ARG A 82 -32.82 4.35 1.81
N VAL A 83 -31.94 5.29 1.41
CA VAL A 83 -31.56 6.41 2.28
C VAL A 83 -31.44 7.69 1.45
N GLU A 84 -31.77 8.83 2.05
CA GLU A 84 -31.60 10.14 1.42
C GLU A 84 -30.12 10.48 1.20
N ARG A 85 -29.80 11.27 0.15
CA ARG A 85 -28.42 11.66 -0.19
C ARG A 85 -27.68 12.30 0.98
N SER A 86 -28.35 13.17 1.74
CA SER A 86 -27.78 13.87 2.89
C SER A 86 -27.29 12.89 3.98
N GLU A 87 -28.02 11.80 4.19
CA GLU A 87 -27.66 10.76 5.16
C GLU A 87 -26.51 9.88 4.63
N VAL A 88 -26.49 9.59 3.33
CA VAL A 88 -25.36 8.90 2.68
C VAL A 88 -24.07 9.72 2.83
N ASP A 89 -24.12 11.04 2.58
CA ASP A 89 -22.95 11.91 2.70
C ASP A 89 -22.46 11.99 4.16
N ARG A 90 -23.38 12.01 5.12
CA ARG A 90 -23.03 11.94 6.54
C ARG A 90 -22.32 10.64 6.91
N ILE A 91 -22.87 9.50 6.49
CA ILE A 91 -22.25 8.18 6.74
C ILE A 91 -20.85 8.11 6.13
N LYS A 92 -20.67 8.63 4.91
CA LYS A 92 -19.34 8.70 4.26
C LYS A 92 -18.35 9.57 5.04
N ALA A 93 -18.81 10.68 5.57
CA ALA A 93 -18.01 11.57 6.40
C ALA A 93 -17.59 10.89 7.71
N ASP A 94 -18.53 10.19 8.36
CA ASP A 94 -18.26 9.46 9.60
C ASP A 94 -17.25 8.32 9.37
N VAL A 95 -17.41 7.53 8.30
CA VAL A 95 -16.41 6.49 7.94
C VAL A 95 -15.05 7.08 7.64
N ARG A 96 -14.99 8.20 6.91
CA ARG A 96 -13.72 8.86 6.64
C ARG A 96 -13.03 9.32 7.93
N ALA A 97 -13.78 9.91 8.86
CA ALA A 97 -13.26 10.34 10.15
C ALA A 97 -12.72 9.15 10.97
N GLU A 98 -13.44 8.03 10.97
CA GLU A 98 -12.98 6.80 11.62
C GLU A 98 -11.67 6.27 11.00
N ARG A 99 -11.59 6.22 9.67
CA ARG A 99 -10.35 5.79 8.98
C ARG A 99 -9.18 6.73 9.25
N GLN A 100 -9.45 8.04 9.36
CA GLN A 100 -8.41 9.01 9.73
C GLN A 100 -7.88 8.75 11.14
N GLN A 101 -8.75 8.52 12.11
CA GLN A 101 -8.34 8.19 13.47
C GLN A 101 -7.52 6.89 13.54
N GLU A 102 -7.90 5.87 12.77
CA GLU A 102 -7.13 4.62 12.67
C GLU A 102 -5.74 4.84 12.06
N LEU A 103 -5.64 5.67 11.00
CA LEU A 103 -4.37 6.02 10.39
C LEU A 103 -3.48 6.79 11.37
N ASP A 104 -4.02 7.81 12.03
CA ASP A 104 -3.29 8.62 13.00
C ASP A 104 -2.78 7.76 14.16
N ALA A 105 -3.64 6.87 14.69
CA ALA A 105 -3.26 5.93 15.74
C ALA A 105 -2.20 4.93 15.26
N PHE A 106 -2.28 4.46 14.02
CA PHE A 106 -1.28 3.57 13.43
C PHE A 106 0.09 4.25 13.33
N LEU A 107 0.13 5.50 12.83
CA LEU A 107 1.36 6.27 12.69
C LEU A 107 1.97 6.64 14.06
N LEU A 108 1.14 7.01 15.03
CA LEU A 108 1.59 7.33 16.38
C LEU A 108 2.25 6.14 17.08
N ASN A 109 1.80 4.92 16.78
CA ASN A 109 2.34 3.68 17.35
C ASN A 109 3.40 3.01 16.46
N ALA A 110 3.88 3.66 15.42
CA ALA A 110 4.98 3.17 14.61
C ALA A 110 6.34 3.48 15.29
N ASP A 111 7.32 2.58 15.08
CA ASP A 111 8.70 2.80 15.57
C ASP A 111 9.48 3.74 14.62
N VAL A 112 8.82 4.80 14.15
CA VAL A 112 9.36 5.79 13.22
C VAL A 112 9.05 7.17 13.77
N HIS A 113 10.04 8.08 13.71
CA HIS A 113 9.84 9.44 14.20
C HIS A 113 8.66 10.13 13.47
N PRO A 114 7.75 10.83 14.17
CA PRO A 114 6.56 11.43 13.55
C PRO A 114 6.85 12.35 12.37
N ASP A 115 7.94 13.13 12.41
CA ASP A 115 8.34 14.03 11.32
C ASP A 115 8.81 13.30 10.05
N ARG A 116 8.96 11.97 10.12
CA ARG A 116 9.39 11.12 9.01
C ARG A 116 8.26 10.33 8.36
N VAL A 117 7.02 10.55 8.76
CA VAL A 117 5.86 9.87 8.20
C VAL A 117 4.77 10.87 7.86
N GLU A 118 4.25 10.78 6.63
CA GLU A 118 3.08 11.51 6.17
C GLU A 118 1.96 10.54 5.83
N GLY A 119 0.86 10.62 6.57
CA GLY A 119 -0.32 9.78 6.34
C GLY A 119 -1.32 10.40 5.38
N GLN A 120 -1.85 9.62 4.45
CA GLN A 120 -2.93 10.02 3.57
C GLN A 120 -4.01 8.95 3.47
N LEU A 121 -5.27 9.41 3.38
CA LEU A 121 -6.42 8.58 3.05
C LEU A 121 -6.87 8.81 1.61
N ARG A 122 -7.20 7.72 0.92
CA ARG A 122 -7.92 7.77 -0.36
C ARG A 122 -9.11 6.82 -0.34
N MET A 123 -10.18 7.22 -0.99
CA MET A 123 -11.35 6.38 -1.18
C MET A 123 -11.36 5.86 -2.63
N GLY A 124 -11.37 4.54 -2.79
CA GLY A 124 -11.39 3.94 -4.11
C GLY A 124 -10.96 2.48 -4.12
N TYR A 125 -10.59 2.02 -5.31
CA TYR A 125 -10.01 0.70 -5.49
C TYR A 125 -8.50 0.74 -5.25
N ALA A 126 -8.03 -0.01 -4.27
CA ALA A 126 -6.68 0.13 -3.75
C ALA A 126 -5.56 0.06 -4.81
N PRO A 127 -5.56 -0.87 -5.79
CA PRO A 127 -4.52 -0.90 -6.81
C PRO A 127 -4.49 0.37 -7.69
N ASP A 128 -5.64 0.93 -8.04
CA ASP A 128 -5.73 2.12 -8.88
C ASP A 128 -5.27 3.37 -8.10
N GLU A 129 -5.70 3.51 -6.85
CA GLU A 129 -5.30 4.60 -5.98
C GLU A 129 -3.80 4.56 -5.63
N LEU A 130 -3.24 3.36 -5.53
CA LEU A 130 -1.79 3.19 -5.32
C LEU A 130 -1.00 3.57 -6.57
N GLN A 131 -1.47 3.20 -7.77
CA GLN A 131 -0.83 3.66 -9.02
C GLN A 131 -0.92 5.18 -9.15
N ALA A 132 -2.09 5.77 -8.89
CA ALA A 132 -2.26 7.22 -8.92
C ALA A 132 -1.32 7.93 -7.92
N ALA A 133 -1.14 7.38 -6.72
CA ALA A 133 -0.20 7.91 -5.74
C ALA A 133 1.26 7.77 -6.19
N VAL A 134 1.64 6.66 -6.81
CA VAL A 134 2.98 6.49 -7.39
C VAL A 134 3.26 7.56 -8.44
N ASP A 135 2.32 7.80 -9.34
CA ASP A 135 2.46 8.79 -10.41
C ASP A 135 2.48 10.22 -9.87
N GLU A 136 1.59 10.56 -8.93
CA GLU A 136 1.48 11.91 -8.35
C GLU A 136 2.69 12.29 -7.51
N TRP A 137 3.23 11.35 -6.75
CA TRP A 137 4.37 11.60 -5.86
C TRP A 137 5.71 11.22 -6.47
N ASP A 138 5.72 10.74 -7.71
CA ASP A 138 6.91 10.20 -8.37
C ASP A 138 7.63 9.18 -7.47
N ALA A 139 6.84 8.30 -6.84
CA ALA A 139 7.38 7.31 -5.91
C ALA A 139 8.30 6.34 -6.64
N GLN A 140 9.47 6.08 -6.06
CA GLN A 140 10.49 5.20 -6.62
C GLN A 140 10.40 3.78 -6.07
N LEU A 141 9.88 3.65 -4.85
CA LEU A 141 9.74 2.38 -4.14
C LEU A 141 8.39 2.31 -3.43
N VAL A 142 7.71 1.18 -3.60
CA VAL A 142 6.54 0.80 -2.80
C VAL A 142 6.97 -0.31 -1.84
N VAL A 143 6.84 -0.10 -0.53
CA VAL A 143 7.16 -1.10 0.50
C VAL A 143 5.86 -1.58 1.14
N MET A 144 5.56 -2.88 1.02
CA MET A 144 4.29 -3.41 1.51
C MET A 144 4.38 -4.83 2.06
N GLY A 145 3.47 -5.15 2.97
CA GLY A 145 3.30 -6.52 3.45
C GLY A 145 2.77 -7.46 2.36
N THR A 146 3.16 -8.72 2.43
CA THR A 146 2.69 -9.75 1.48
C THR A 146 1.22 -10.10 1.64
N HIS A 147 0.62 -9.85 2.82
CA HIS A 147 -0.78 -10.15 3.14
C HIS A 147 -1.40 -9.01 3.94
N GLY A 148 -2.71 -8.82 3.80
CA GLY A 148 -3.48 -7.88 4.59
C GLY A 148 -4.12 -8.49 5.85
N ARG A 149 -5.07 -7.76 6.47
CA ARG A 149 -5.80 -8.14 7.68
C ARG A 149 -6.52 -9.50 7.59
N ASN A 150 -7.00 -9.89 6.42
CA ASN A 150 -7.74 -11.14 6.23
C ASN A 150 -6.78 -12.30 6.00
N ARG A 151 -6.53 -13.07 7.04
CA ARG A 151 -5.78 -14.32 6.98
C ARG A 151 -6.60 -15.40 6.27
N LEU A 152 -6.28 -15.68 5.04
CA LEU A 152 -6.63 -16.96 4.44
C LEU A 152 -5.35 -17.61 3.94
N ALA A 153 -4.94 -18.66 4.66
CA ALA A 153 -3.88 -19.63 4.36
C ALA A 153 -2.45 -19.10 4.11
N ASP A 154 -1.52 -19.73 4.73
CA ASP A 154 -0.07 -19.47 4.83
C ASP A 154 0.72 -19.52 3.50
N ALA A 155 0.07 -19.55 2.35
CA ALA A 155 0.74 -19.92 1.11
C ALA A 155 0.58 -18.96 -0.10
N LEU A 156 -0.23 -17.91 -0.04
CA LEU A 156 -0.48 -17.10 -1.22
C LEU A 156 -0.30 -15.60 -0.96
N LEU A 157 0.39 -14.91 -1.85
CA LEU A 157 0.48 -13.46 -1.89
C LEU A 157 -0.92 -12.84 -1.89
N GLY A 158 -1.18 -11.89 -0.99
CA GLY A 158 -2.48 -11.23 -0.85
C GLY A 158 -2.94 -10.58 -2.16
N GLY A 159 -4.25 -10.52 -2.37
CA GLY A 159 -4.83 -10.04 -3.63
C GLY A 159 -4.35 -8.64 -4.04
N VAL A 160 -4.23 -7.71 -3.07
CA VAL A 160 -3.71 -6.35 -3.32
C VAL A 160 -2.22 -6.41 -3.65
N ALA A 161 -1.40 -7.11 -2.85
CA ALA A 161 0.04 -7.21 -3.08
C ALA A 161 0.34 -7.81 -4.46
N ARG A 162 -0.34 -8.88 -4.85
CA ARG A 162 -0.20 -9.48 -6.18
C ARG A 162 -0.53 -8.49 -7.30
N ARG A 163 -1.61 -7.71 -7.16
CA ARG A 163 -2.00 -6.73 -8.17
C ARG A 163 -1.02 -5.56 -8.23
N VAL A 164 -0.59 -5.03 -7.09
CA VAL A 164 0.41 -3.97 -7.01
C VAL A 164 1.71 -4.40 -7.71
N VAL A 165 2.19 -5.60 -7.40
CA VAL A 165 3.39 -6.11 -8.06
C VAL A 165 3.23 -6.25 -9.57
N HIS A 166 2.04 -6.62 -10.08
CA HIS A 166 1.80 -6.74 -11.52
C HIS A 166 1.49 -5.40 -12.21
N GLN A 167 0.72 -4.53 -11.56
CA GLN A 167 0.10 -3.38 -12.21
C GLN A 167 0.85 -2.07 -11.97
N VAL A 168 1.46 -1.87 -10.79
CA VAL A 168 2.19 -0.63 -10.49
C VAL A 168 3.38 -0.47 -11.43
N LYS A 169 3.42 0.67 -12.11
CA LYS A 169 4.49 1.11 -13.01
C LYS A 169 5.22 2.30 -12.38
N GLY A 170 6.46 2.52 -12.79
CA GLY A 170 7.25 3.67 -12.33
C GLY A 170 7.95 3.49 -10.99
N ALA A 171 7.58 2.49 -10.19
CA ALA A 171 8.20 2.19 -8.91
C ALA A 171 8.60 0.72 -8.79
N ASP A 172 9.68 0.46 -8.07
CA ASP A 172 10.04 -0.88 -7.59
C ASP A 172 9.13 -1.28 -6.43
N VAL A 173 8.99 -2.57 -6.17
CA VAL A 173 8.11 -3.08 -5.09
C VAL A 173 8.90 -3.97 -4.16
N LEU A 174 9.00 -3.57 -2.89
CA LEU A 174 9.57 -4.39 -1.82
C LEU A 174 8.44 -5.08 -1.04
N LEU A 175 8.44 -6.40 -1.10
CA LEU A 175 7.50 -7.24 -0.38
C LEU A 175 8.12 -7.68 0.94
N VAL A 176 7.45 -7.37 2.05
CA VAL A 176 7.90 -7.71 3.41
C VAL A 176 7.01 -8.80 3.96
N ARG A 177 7.65 -9.89 4.36
CA ARG A 177 7.01 -11.00 5.08
C ARG A 177 7.38 -10.90 6.55
N SER A 178 6.39 -10.94 7.41
CA SER A 178 6.55 -10.96 8.87
C SER A 178 5.78 -12.14 9.46
#